data_648ccbf1308c01cec441fe43254293d4
#
_entry.id   648ccbf1308c01cec441fe43254293d4
#
_cell.length_a   1.000
_cell.length_b   1.000
_cell.length_c   1.000
_cell.angle_alpha   90.00
_cell.angle_beta   90.00
_cell.angle_gamma   90.00
#
_symmetry.space_group_name_H-M   'P 1'
#
loop_
_entity.id
_entity.type
_entity.pdbx_description
1 polymer ?
#
loop_
_entity_poly.entity_id
_entity_poly.type
_entity_poly.pdbx_seq_one_letter_code
_entity_poly.pdbx_strand_id
1 'polypeptide(L)'
;LPDQVPTGGDGVWAHFFGQEAYSMTLAARLAQMNGVATLFFVGERLPHGRGFALHVYPLEGEIGRDKLANVETINRNVEKLIRLFPSQYLFSYNRFKTPAGAEPKPSSGLKD
;
A
#
# COMPACT_ATOMS: atom_id res chain seq x y z
N LEU A 1 7.57 3.66 1.29
CA LEU A 1 6.45 3.39 2.20
C LEU A 1 5.14 3.42 1.42
N PRO A 2 4.78 2.30 0.76
CA PRO A 2 3.62 2.28 -0.15
C PRO A 2 2.26 2.34 0.56
N ASP A 3 2.25 2.24 1.88
CA ASP A 3 1.02 2.30 2.69
C ASP A 3 0.66 3.71 3.15
N GLN A 4 1.38 4.73 2.69
CA GLN A 4 1.07 6.12 3.03
C GLN A 4 0.23 6.79 1.95
N VAL A 5 -0.51 7.83 2.36
CA VAL A 5 -1.36 8.60 1.44
C VAL A 5 -0.49 9.64 0.73
N PRO A 6 -0.43 9.63 -0.62
CA PRO A 6 0.33 10.62 -1.36
C PRO A 6 -0.35 11.98 -1.34
N THR A 7 0.43 13.03 -1.61
CA THR A 7 -0.07 14.40 -1.68
C THR A 7 0.01 14.91 -3.11
N GLY A 8 -0.60 16.08 -3.36
CA GLY A 8 -0.47 16.75 -4.65
C GLY A 8 -1.20 16.10 -5.81
N GLY A 9 -2.14 15.21 -5.55
CA GLY A 9 -2.88 14.52 -6.60
C GLY A 9 -2.12 13.40 -7.29
N ASP A 10 -1.04 12.91 -6.69
CA ASP A 10 -0.13 11.93 -7.31
C ASP A 10 -0.55 10.48 -7.11
N GLY A 11 -1.74 10.24 -6.61
CA GLY A 11 -2.20 8.89 -6.34
C GLY A 11 -3.39 8.48 -7.18
N VAL A 12 -3.89 7.29 -6.88
CA VAL A 12 -5.14 6.77 -7.43
C VAL A 12 -5.96 6.16 -6.31
N TRP A 13 -7.28 6.19 -6.46
CA TRP A 13 -8.16 5.46 -5.55
C TRP A 13 -8.10 3.98 -5.86
N ALA A 14 -7.68 3.18 -4.89
CA ALA A 14 -7.52 1.74 -5.03
C ALA A 14 -8.02 1.07 -3.75
N HIS A 15 -8.38 -0.20 -3.84
CA HIS A 15 -8.86 -0.95 -2.69
C HIS A 15 -7.72 -1.28 -1.72
N PHE A 16 -8.01 -1.09 -0.44
CA PHE A 16 -7.15 -1.46 0.67
C PHE A 16 -8.05 -1.95 1.81
N PHE A 17 -7.92 -3.22 2.18
CA PHE A 17 -8.85 -3.90 3.11
C PHE A 17 -10.31 -3.73 2.68
N GLY A 18 -10.57 -3.84 1.37
CA GLY A 18 -11.90 -3.76 0.81
C GLY A 18 -12.51 -2.36 0.75
N GLN A 19 -11.76 -1.33 1.15
CA GLN A 19 -12.21 0.06 1.13
C GLN A 19 -11.36 0.89 0.18
N GLU A 20 -11.93 1.92 -0.41
CA GLU A 20 -11.18 2.82 -1.27
C GLU A 20 -10.19 3.64 -0.47
N ALA A 21 -8.92 3.59 -0.85
CA ALA A 21 -7.84 4.36 -0.26
C ALA A 21 -7.05 5.07 -1.35
N TYR A 22 -6.76 6.34 -1.15
CA TYR A 22 -5.93 7.09 -2.10
C TYR A 22 -4.50 6.60 -1.96
N SER A 23 -3.98 5.98 -3.02
CA SER A 23 -2.75 5.19 -2.97
C SER A 23 -1.72 5.74 -3.93
N MET A 24 -0.44 5.71 -3.50
CA MET A 24 0.64 6.18 -4.37
C MET A 24 0.93 5.19 -5.49
N THR A 25 1.38 5.72 -6.61
CA THR A 25 1.61 4.93 -7.82
C THR A 25 3.07 4.57 -8.04
N LEU A 26 3.98 5.17 -7.28
CA LEU A 26 5.42 5.03 -7.53
C LEU A 26 5.88 3.57 -7.44
N ALA A 27 5.50 2.87 -6.37
CA ALA A 27 5.90 1.47 -6.20
C ALA A 27 5.40 0.59 -7.34
N ALA A 28 4.15 0.80 -7.78
CA ALA A 28 3.59 0.06 -8.89
C ALA A 28 4.32 0.36 -10.21
N ARG A 29 4.68 1.62 -10.45
CA ARG A 29 5.45 2.00 -11.64
C ARG A 29 6.84 1.39 -11.65
N LEU A 30 7.51 1.38 -10.50
CA LEU A 30 8.83 0.76 -10.38
C LEU A 30 8.76 -0.75 -10.59
N ALA A 31 7.71 -1.40 -10.08
CA ALA A 31 7.51 -2.83 -10.23
C ALA A 31 7.26 -3.25 -11.68
N GLN A 32 6.77 -2.34 -12.53
CA GLN A 32 6.56 -2.61 -13.96
C GLN A 32 7.84 -2.62 -14.78
N MET A 33 8.94 -2.11 -14.25
CA MET A 33 10.19 -2.00 -15.02
C MET A 33 10.75 -3.39 -15.34
N ASN A 34 11.26 -3.56 -16.55
CA ASN A 34 11.86 -4.82 -16.98
C ASN A 34 13.07 -5.17 -16.13
N GLY A 35 13.16 -6.44 -15.76
CA GLY A 35 14.29 -6.94 -14.98
C GLY A 35 14.26 -6.58 -13.51
N VAL A 36 13.14 -6.02 -13.01
CA VAL A 36 13.00 -5.65 -11.60
C VAL A 36 12.29 -6.77 -10.85
N ALA A 37 12.86 -7.19 -9.73
CA ALA A 37 12.18 -8.04 -8.76
C ALA A 37 11.68 -7.18 -7.62
N THR A 38 10.43 -7.40 -7.20
CA THR A 38 9.82 -6.63 -6.12
C THR A 38 9.76 -7.48 -4.87
N LEU A 39 10.33 -6.96 -3.78
CA LEU A 39 10.33 -7.61 -2.48
C LEU A 39 9.73 -6.66 -1.45
N PHE A 40 9.05 -7.24 -0.48
CA PHE A 40 8.55 -6.51 0.69
C PHE A 40 9.34 -6.92 1.90
N PHE A 41 9.66 -5.97 2.76
CA PHE A 41 10.33 -6.31 4.01
C PHE A 41 9.68 -5.57 5.18
N VAL A 42 9.74 -6.22 6.35
CA VAL A 42 9.21 -5.69 7.60
C VAL A 42 10.27 -5.86 8.66
N GLY A 43 10.57 -4.78 9.39
CA GLY A 43 11.38 -4.84 10.59
C GLY A 43 10.48 -5.04 11.80
N GLU A 44 10.47 -6.25 12.35
CA GLU A 44 9.71 -6.55 13.54
C GLU A 44 10.54 -6.22 14.78
N ARG A 45 9.98 -5.36 15.65
CA ARG A 45 10.63 -5.09 16.94
C ARG A 45 10.41 -6.29 17.86
N LEU A 46 11.50 -6.85 18.36
CA LEU A 46 11.43 -7.97 19.28
C LEU A 46 11.19 -7.48 20.71
N PRO A 47 10.53 -8.29 21.55
CA PRO A 47 10.23 -7.90 22.94
C PRO A 47 11.49 -7.82 23.78
N HIS A 48 11.41 -7.08 24.89
CA HIS A 48 12.47 -6.99 25.91
C HIS A 48 13.80 -6.44 25.37
N GLY A 49 13.74 -5.53 24.41
CA GLY A 49 14.95 -4.89 23.90
C GLY A 49 15.89 -5.80 23.13
N ARG A 50 15.41 -6.92 22.60
CA ARG A 50 16.23 -7.89 21.87
C ARG A 50 16.57 -7.47 20.44
N GLY A 51 16.21 -6.26 20.04
CA GLY A 51 16.50 -5.76 18.71
C GLY A 51 15.36 -5.96 17.74
N PHE A 52 15.69 -6.23 16.48
CA PHE A 52 14.72 -6.35 15.37
C PHE A 52 14.98 -7.63 14.61
N ALA A 53 13.90 -8.21 14.08
CA ALA A 53 13.97 -9.26 13.08
C ALA A 53 13.54 -8.69 11.74
N LEU A 54 14.31 -8.93 10.68
CA LEU A 54 13.96 -8.51 9.33
C LEU A 54 13.27 -9.68 8.62
N HIS A 55 12.04 -9.42 8.16
CA HIS A 55 11.27 -10.39 7.38
C HIS A 55 11.20 -9.90 5.94
N VAL A 56 11.46 -10.78 4.98
CA VAL A 56 11.45 -10.46 3.56
C VAL A 56 10.48 -11.38 2.83
N TYR A 57 9.61 -10.79 2.03
CA TYR A 57 8.58 -11.51 1.28
C TYR A 57 8.63 -11.11 -0.19
N PRO A 58 8.56 -12.07 -1.12
CA PRO A 58 8.40 -11.72 -2.52
C PRO A 58 7.01 -11.18 -2.78
N LEU A 59 6.87 -10.40 -3.85
CA LEU A 59 5.58 -9.92 -4.30
C LEU A 59 4.69 -11.12 -4.63
N GLU A 60 3.47 -11.13 -4.10
CA GLU A 60 2.43 -12.08 -4.50
C GLU A 60 1.47 -11.40 -5.47
N GLY A 61 1.09 -12.13 -6.52
CA GLY A 61 0.28 -11.60 -7.60
C GLY A 61 1.12 -11.17 -8.77
N GLU A 62 0.49 -10.57 -9.77
CA GLU A 62 1.14 -10.18 -11.00
C GLU A 62 1.13 -8.68 -11.19
N ILE A 63 2.21 -8.17 -11.75
CA ILE A 63 2.29 -6.78 -12.18
C ILE A 63 2.18 -6.78 -13.72
N GLY A 64 1.12 -6.18 -14.22
CA GLY A 64 0.85 -6.07 -15.65
C GLY A 64 0.92 -4.64 -16.14
N ARG A 65 0.06 -4.31 -17.12
CA ARG A 65 0.04 -2.99 -17.73
C ARG A 65 -1.00 -2.04 -17.12
N ASP A 66 -1.98 -2.59 -16.40
CA ASP A 66 -3.04 -1.79 -15.79
C ASP A 66 -2.53 -1.17 -14.49
N LYS A 67 -2.42 0.14 -14.50
CA LYS A 67 -1.94 0.92 -13.36
C LYS A 67 -2.74 0.68 -12.09
N LEU A 68 -4.07 0.72 -12.19
CA LEU A 68 -4.93 0.51 -11.01
C LEU A 68 -4.78 -0.89 -10.45
N ALA A 69 -4.79 -1.91 -11.32
CA ALA A 69 -4.61 -3.29 -10.91
C ALA A 69 -3.26 -3.49 -10.20
N ASN A 70 -2.21 -2.83 -10.69
CA ASN A 70 -0.89 -2.91 -10.09
C ASN A 70 -0.85 -2.27 -8.71
N VAL A 71 -1.48 -1.10 -8.54
CA VAL A 71 -1.57 -0.45 -7.24
C VAL A 71 -2.34 -1.33 -6.25
N GLU A 72 -3.41 -1.96 -6.69
CA GLU A 72 -4.18 -2.87 -5.84
C GLU A 72 -3.39 -4.12 -5.48
N THR A 73 -2.56 -4.62 -6.39
CA THR A 73 -1.64 -5.73 -6.08
C THR A 73 -0.66 -5.33 -4.97
N ILE A 74 -0.06 -4.15 -5.07
CA ILE A 74 0.83 -3.64 -4.01
C ILE A 74 0.05 -3.52 -2.69
N ASN A 75 -1.15 -2.96 -2.71
CA ASN A 75 -1.96 -2.82 -1.51
C ASN A 75 -2.28 -4.17 -0.86
N ARG A 76 -2.59 -5.20 -1.65
CA ARG A 76 -2.85 -6.54 -1.11
C ARG A 76 -1.63 -7.13 -0.43
N ASN A 77 -0.43 -6.89 -0.98
CA ASN A 77 0.79 -7.34 -0.32
C ASN A 77 1.02 -6.62 1.01
N VAL A 78 0.76 -5.31 1.06
CA VAL A 78 0.83 -4.54 2.31
C VAL A 78 -0.20 -5.06 3.32
N GLU A 79 -1.43 -5.34 2.89
CA GLU A 79 -2.46 -5.92 3.76
C GLU A 79 -1.99 -7.23 4.39
N LYS A 80 -1.36 -8.10 3.61
CA LYS A 80 -0.83 -9.36 4.12
C LYS A 80 0.20 -9.13 5.22
N LEU A 81 1.11 -8.17 5.02
CA LEU A 81 2.12 -7.86 6.03
C LEU A 81 1.50 -7.30 7.29
N ILE A 82 0.47 -6.46 7.18
CA ILE A 82 -0.25 -5.92 8.34
C ILE A 82 -0.93 -7.04 9.11
N ARG A 83 -1.53 -8.01 8.42
CA ARG A 83 -2.15 -9.17 9.09
C ARG A 83 -1.15 -10.05 9.80
N LEU A 84 0.06 -10.18 9.24
CA LEU A 84 1.13 -10.98 9.86
C LEU A 84 1.78 -10.25 11.04
N PHE A 85 1.88 -8.93 10.97
CA PHE A 85 2.58 -8.11 11.97
C PHE A 85 1.72 -6.92 12.40
N PRO A 86 0.53 -7.15 12.96
CA PRO A 86 -0.40 -6.06 13.25
C PRO A 86 0.14 -5.05 14.27
N SER A 87 0.98 -5.49 15.21
CA SER A 87 1.56 -4.61 16.21
C SER A 87 2.59 -3.62 15.64
N GLN A 88 3.05 -3.85 14.42
CA GLN A 88 4.02 -2.97 13.75
C GLN A 88 3.37 -1.89 12.88
N TYR A 89 2.05 -1.95 12.71
CA TYR A 89 1.32 -0.99 11.89
C TYR A 89 0.78 0.17 12.72
N LEU A 90 0.89 1.38 12.18
CA LEU A 90 0.37 2.59 12.85
C LEU A 90 -1.11 2.74 12.52
N PHE A 91 -1.99 2.14 13.32
CA PHE A 91 -3.44 2.18 13.10
C PHE A 91 -4.04 3.57 13.30
N SER A 92 -3.37 4.46 14.01
CA SER A 92 -3.83 5.84 14.17
C SER A 92 -3.64 6.70 12.92
N TYR A 93 -2.85 6.25 11.94
CA TYR A 93 -2.67 6.95 10.69
C TYR A 93 -3.94 6.83 9.84
N ASN A 94 -4.44 7.96 9.34
CA ASN A 94 -5.64 7.94 8.51
C ASN A 94 -5.31 7.56 7.07
N ARG A 95 -5.23 6.27 6.79
CA ARG A 95 -4.90 5.73 5.47
C ARG A 95 -5.99 6.02 4.43
N PHE A 96 -7.23 6.21 4.87
CA PHE A 96 -8.40 6.37 4.00
C PHE A 96 -8.81 7.82 3.78
N LYS A 97 -7.99 8.78 4.20
CA LYS A 97 -8.32 10.21 4.05
C LYS A 97 -8.30 10.61 2.58
N THR A 98 -9.05 11.68 2.25
CA THR A 98 -8.98 12.35 0.95
C THR A 98 -8.03 13.53 1.08
N PRO A 99 -6.79 13.43 0.57
CA PRO A 99 -5.82 14.51 0.72
C PRO A 99 -6.12 15.66 -0.25
N ALA A 100 -5.52 16.82 0.01
CA ALA A 100 -5.61 17.96 -0.89
C ALA A 100 -5.05 17.60 -2.27
N GLY A 101 -5.74 17.99 -3.32
CA GLY A 101 -5.36 17.71 -4.70
C GLY A 101 -5.85 16.38 -5.24
N ALA A 102 -6.42 15.51 -4.40
CA ALA A 102 -7.00 14.26 -4.86
C ALA A 102 -8.39 14.49 -5.46
N GLU A 103 -8.75 13.68 -6.45
CA GLU A 103 -10.11 13.62 -6.93
C GLU A 103 -11.03 13.08 -5.83
N PRO A 104 -12.34 13.40 -5.87
CA PRO A 104 -13.27 12.81 -4.91
C PRO A 104 -13.25 11.29 -4.95
N LYS A 105 -13.49 10.68 -3.80
CA LYS A 105 -13.59 9.23 -3.68
C LYS A 105 -14.68 8.71 -4.62
N PRO A 106 -14.41 7.68 -5.45
CA PRO A 106 -15.39 7.19 -6.42
C PRO A 106 -16.74 6.84 -5.82
N SER A 107 -16.75 6.23 -4.63
CA SER A 107 -18.01 5.85 -3.97
C SER A 107 -18.83 7.05 -3.55
N SER A 108 -18.23 8.22 -3.30
CA SER A 108 -19.00 9.41 -2.91
C SER A 108 -19.82 10.01 -4.04
N GLY A 109 -19.44 9.76 -5.29
CA GLY A 109 -20.20 10.17 -6.46
C GLY A 109 -21.41 9.30 -6.76
N LEU A 110 -21.56 8.18 -6.10
CA LEU A 110 -22.65 7.23 -6.33
C LEU A 110 -23.85 7.47 -5.40
N LYS A 111 -23.74 8.41 -4.49
CA LYS A 111 -24.76 8.66 -3.46
C LYS A 111 -25.80 9.71 -3.86
N ASP A 112 -25.65 10.28 -5.01
CA ASP A 112 -26.55 11.34 -5.49
C ASP A 112 -27.72 10.80 -6.31
#